data_9000c0a06313121a8ed03b0eb45af02f
#
_entry.id   9000c0a06313121a8ed03b0eb45af02f
#
_cell.length_a   1.000
_cell.length_b   1.000
_cell.length_c   1.000
_cell.angle_alpha   90.00
_cell.angle_beta   90.00
_cell.angle_gamma   90.00
#
_symmetry.space_group_name_H-M   'P 1'
#
loop_
_entity.id
_entity.type
_entity.pdbx_description
1 polymer ?
#
loop_
_entity_poly.entity_id
_entity_poly.type
_entity_poly.pdbx_seq_one_letter_code
_entity_poly.pdbx_strand_id
1 'polypeptide(L)'
;QLAYLGASDTGSGHLTLHDKNGTMLVLAGEDQGSGLFMANNTSGTNIFLAGADSSQNGGLLVNSRTGTNLIYAGSGTSGNGGLHINSFTGKNLIFLGADEANNGAVGIWDHQGQGSVLKK
;
A
#
# COMPACT_ATOMS: atom_id res chain seq x y z
N GLN A 1 10.52 24.92 2.70
CA GLN A 1 11.58 23.90 2.62
C GLN A 1 11.20 22.88 1.54
N LEU A 2 12.10 22.64 0.56
CA LEU A 2 11.83 21.69 -0.53
C LEU A 2 12.31 20.27 -0.22
N ALA A 3 13.35 20.13 0.59
CA ALA A 3 13.89 18.85 1.01
C ALA A 3 14.33 18.89 2.48
N TYR A 4 14.16 17.81 3.17
CA TYR A 4 14.67 17.61 4.52
C TYR A 4 15.24 16.19 4.63
N LEU A 5 16.44 16.09 5.16
CA LEU A 5 17.06 14.83 5.57
C LEU A 5 17.49 15.00 7.02
N GLY A 6 16.98 14.20 7.92
CA GLY A 6 17.26 14.35 9.35
C GLY A 6 16.47 13.37 10.20
N ALA A 7 16.31 13.71 11.48
CA ALA A 7 15.51 12.93 12.41
C ALA A 7 14.05 13.40 12.43
N SER A 8 13.14 12.44 12.56
CA SER A 8 11.73 12.69 12.90
C SER A 8 11.59 13.15 14.35
N ASP A 9 10.38 13.54 14.76
CA ASP A 9 10.07 13.87 16.14
C ASP A 9 10.28 12.68 17.11
N THR A 10 10.26 11.45 16.57
CA THR A 10 10.56 10.21 17.31
C THR A 10 12.05 9.87 17.35
N GLY A 11 12.91 10.66 16.68
CA GLY A 11 14.35 10.46 16.62
C GLY A 11 14.82 9.53 15.49
N SER A 12 13.91 9.01 14.68
CA SER A 12 14.24 8.15 13.53
C SER A 12 14.63 8.98 12.32
N GLY A 13 15.56 8.44 11.50
CA GLY A 13 15.99 9.11 10.27
C GLY A 13 14.92 9.10 9.20
N HIS A 14 14.72 10.24 8.53
CA HIS A 14 13.85 10.29 7.36
C HIS A 14 14.27 11.35 6.34
N LEU A 15 13.85 11.12 5.10
CA LEU A 15 13.93 12.07 3.99
C LEU A 15 12.51 12.48 3.61
N THR A 16 12.25 13.78 3.51
CA THR A 16 11.02 14.30 2.88
C THR A 16 11.34 15.25 1.75
N LEU A 17 10.54 15.17 0.69
CA LEU A 17 10.54 16.13 -0.42
C LEU A 17 9.18 16.79 -0.52
N HIS A 18 9.18 18.10 -0.73
CA HIS A 18 7.97 18.91 -0.82
C HIS A 18 7.92 19.67 -2.15
N ASP A 19 6.73 19.99 -2.60
CA ASP A 19 6.54 20.94 -3.70
C ASP A 19 6.74 22.40 -3.22
N LYS A 20 6.64 23.33 -4.13
CA LYS A 20 6.77 24.78 -3.82
C LYS A 20 5.68 25.31 -2.87
N ASN A 21 4.56 24.62 -2.72
CA ASN A 21 3.44 24.99 -1.86
C ASN A 21 3.55 24.36 -0.47
N GLY A 22 4.56 23.50 -0.24
CA GLY A 22 4.78 22.79 1.01
C GLY A 22 4.07 21.44 1.09
N THR A 23 3.43 20.97 0.02
CA THR A 23 2.83 19.62 -0.02
C THR A 23 3.95 18.58 -0.01
N MET A 24 3.93 17.64 0.92
CA MET A 24 4.88 16.53 0.95
C MET A 24 4.61 15.58 -0.22
N LEU A 25 5.60 15.41 -1.11
CA LEU A 25 5.53 14.54 -2.28
C LEU A 25 6.17 13.18 -2.04
N VAL A 26 7.22 13.12 -1.24
CA VAL A 26 7.95 11.89 -0.93
C VAL A 26 8.28 11.86 0.56
N LEU A 27 8.15 10.69 1.15
CA LEU A 27 8.72 10.35 2.45
C LEU A 27 9.44 9.00 2.32
N ALA A 28 10.67 8.93 2.80
CA ALA A 28 11.43 7.70 2.94
C ALA A 28 12.05 7.68 4.34
N GLY A 29 11.70 6.69 5.14
CA GLY A 29 12.17 6.63 6.52
C GLY A 29 11.28 5.78 7.41
N GLU A 30 11.13 6.19 8.64
CA GLU A 30 10.29 5.52 9.62
C GLU A 30 8.99 6.32 9.86
N ASP A 31 7.87 5.61 9.96
CA ASP A 31 6.60 6.13 10.43
C ASP A 31 5.96 5.10 11.37
N GLN A 32 5.62 5.54 12.58
CA GLN A 32 5.01 4.73 13.64
C GLN A 32 5.76 3.42 13.96
N GLY A 33 7.10 3.46 13.93
CA GLY A 33 7.96 2.31 14.22
C GLY A 33 8.23 1.39 13.04
N SER A 34 7.78 1.74 11.84
CA SER A 34 7.94 0.94 10.64
C SER A 34 8.65 1.72 9.53
N GLY A 35 9.57 1.06 8.83
CA GLY A 35 10.23 1.65 7.66
C GLY A 35 9.28 1.72 6.46
N LEU A 36 9.22 2.87 5.79
CA LEU A 36 8.40 3.03 4.60
C LEU A 36 9.01 3.96 3.55
N PHE A 37 8.53 3.78 2.33
CA PHE A 37 8.65 4.75 1.24
C PHE A 37 7.24 5.13 0.78
N MET A 38 6.96 6.41 0.72
CA MET A 38 5.67 6.94 0.33
C MET A 38 5.83 8.02 -0.74
N ALA A 39 4.93 8.00 -1.73
CA ALA A 39 4.78 9.10 -2.67
C ALA A 39 3.33 9.61 -2.69
N ASN A 40 3.19 10.93 -2.67
CA ASN A 40 1.91 11.63 -2.75
C ASN A 40 1.80 12.37 -4.08
N ASN A 41 0.57 12.59 -4.52
CA ASN A 41 0.31 13.54 -5.59
C ASN A 41 0.35 14.99 -5.05
N THR A 42 0.21 15.97 -5.94
CA THR A 42 0.24 17.41 -5.59
C THR A 42 -0.94 17.86 -4.72
N SER A 43 -1.95 17.04 -4.53
CA SER A 43 -3.05 17.27 -3.58
C SER A 43 -2.78 16.68 -2.19
N GLY A 44 -1.59 16.08 -1.98
CA GLY A 44 -1.24 15.40 -0.73
C GLY A 44 -1.85 14.01 -0.57
N THR A 45 -2.54 13.48 -1.59
CA THR A 45 -3.10 12.13 -1.54
C THR A 45 -1.99 11.10 -1.75
N ASN A 46 -1.88 10.10 -0.89
CA ASN A 46 -0.97 8.98 -1.05
C ASN A 46 -1.35 8.17 -2.30
N ILE A 47 -0.43 8.05 -3.25
CA ILE A 47 -0.60 7.27 -4.49
C ILE A 47 0.29 6.03 -4.54
N PHE A 48 1.30 5.96 -3.70
CA PHE A 48 2.22 4.83 -3.60
C PHE A 48 2.75 4.70 -2.18
N LEU A 49 2.75 3.49 -1.65
CA LEU A 49 3.38 3.18 -0.37
C LEU A 49 4.03 1.80 -0.45
N ALA A 50 5.27 1.70 -0.01
CA ALA A 50 5.97 0.44 0.19
C ALA A 50 6.64 0.47 1.57
N GLY A 51 6.39 -0.55 2.39
CA GLY A 51 6.93 -0.56 3.75
C GLY A 51 6.36 -1.69 4.58
N ALA A 52 6.59 -1.62 5.89
CA ALA A 52 6.03 -2.57 6.83
C ALA A 52 4.69 -2.04 7.40
N ASP A 53 3.75 -2.96 7.62
CA ASP A 53 2.51 -2.69 8.34
C ASP A 53 2.72 -2.74 9.87
N SER A 54 1.66 -2.49 10.64
CA SER A 54 1.69 -2.54 12.11
C SER A 54 2.08 -3.92 12.68
N SER A 55 2.01 -4.98 11.88
CA SER A 55 2.44 -6.34 12.23
C SER A 55 3.85 -6.65 11.73
N GLN A 56 4.57 -5.65 11.20
CA GLN A 56 5.92 -5.74 10.64
C GLN A 56 5.99 -6.59 9.37
N ASN A 57 4.88 -6.80 8.67
CA ASN A 57 4.87 -7.45 7.37
C ASN A 57 5.09 -6.44 6.25
N GLY A 58 5.86 -6.82 5.24
CA GLY A 58 6.08 -5.98 4.06
C GLY A 58 4.84 -5.89 3.17
N GLY A 59 4.57 -4.69 2.65
CA GLY A 59 3.47 -4.44 1.74
C GLY A 59 3.76 -3.35 0.74
N LEU A 60 3.02 -3.41 -0.36
CA LEU A 60 3.02 -2.42 -1.43
C LEU A 60 1.58 -2.00 -1.71
N LEU A 61 1.31 -0.71 -1.74
CA LEU A 61 0.04 -0.14 -2.16
C LEU A 61 0.25 0.80 -3.35
N VAL A 62 -0.66 0.69 -4.33
CA VAL A 62 -0.81 1.68 -5.39
C VAL A 62 -2.25 2.18 -5.35
N ASN A 63 -2.42 3.46 -5.15
CA ASN A 63 -3.72 4.09 -5.03
C ASN A 63 -4.04 4.94 -6.27
N SER A 64 -5.32 5.17 -6.50
CA SER A 64 -5.81 6.16 -7.45
C SER A 64 -5.43 7.57 -6.98
N ARG A 65 -5.62 8.55 -7.86
CA ARG A 65 -5.44 9.98 -7.52
C ARG A 65 -6.31 10.46 -6.34
N THR A 66 -7.36 9.74 -6.00
CA THR A 66 -8.32 10.04 -4.92
C THR A 66 -8.12 9.18 -3.67
N GLY A 67 -7.05 8.35 -3.65
CA GLY A 67 -6.72 7.50 -2.51
C GLY A 67 -7.41 6.13 -2.49
N THR A 68 -8.19 5.77 -3.52
CA THR A 68 -8.74 4.41 -3.62
C THR A 68 -7.63 3.41 -3.88
N ASN A 69 -7.52 2.37 -3.08
CA ASN A 69 -6.55 1.30 -3.27
C ASN A 69 -6.85 0.52 -4.56
N LEU A 70 -5.93 0.56 -5.52
CA LEU A 70 -6.03 -0.15 -6.81
C LEU A 70 -5.23 -1.44 -6.82
N ILE A 71 -4.07 -1.45 -6.18
CA ILE A 71 -3.20 -2.62 -6.06
C ILE A 71 -2.72 -2.70 -4.62
N TYR A 72 -2.85 -3.88 -4.04
CA TYR A 72 -2.21 -4.25 -2.79
C TYR A 72 -1.43 -5.54 -3.00
N ALA A 73 -0.16 -5.55 -2.65
CA ALA A 73 0.67 -6.74 -2.59
C ALA A 73 1.32 -6.81 -1.20
N GLY A 74 1.09 -7.88 -0.47
CA GLY A 74 1.61 -7.99 0.90
C GLY A 74 1.01 -9.16 1.65
N SER A 75 1.19 -9.19 2.96
CA SER A 75 0.59 -10.21 3.82
C SER A 75 -0.84 -9.84 4.20
N GLY A 76 -1.73 -10.83 4.18
CA GLY A 76 -3.03 -10.73 4.81
C GLY A 76 -2.95 -10.93 6.32
N THR A 77 -4.10 -10.88 7.01
CA THR A 77 -4.20 -11.06 8.48
C THR A 77 -3.70 -12.43 8.97
N SER A 78 -3.70 -13.44 8.11
CA SER A 78 -3.14 -14.77 8.37
C SER A 78 -1.61 -14.85 8.19
N GLY A 79 -0.95 -13.77 7.74
CA GLY A 79 0.46 -13.74 7.40
C GLY A 79 0.79 -14.27 5.99
N ASN A 80 -0.21 -14.78 5.26
CA ASN A 80 -0.02 -15.28 3.91
C ASN A 80 0.08 -14.15 2.89
N GLY A 81 0.98 -14.29 1.91
CA GLY A 81 1.14 -13.31 0.85
C GLY A 81 -0.01 -13.31 -0.14
N GLY A 82 -0.36 -12.12 -0.62
CA GLY A 82 -1.39 -11.96 -1.64
C GLY A 82 -1.19 -10.71 -2.50
N LEU A 83 -1.74 -10.77 -3.70
CA LEU A 83 -1.88 -9.64 -4.59
C LEU A 83 -3.36 -9.41 -4.85
N HIS A 84 -3.82 -8.21 -4.58
CA HIS A 84 -5.18 -7.75 -4.86
C HIS A 84 -5.14 -6.68 -5.95
N ILE A 85 -6.02 -6.80 -6.93
CA ILE A 85 -6.29 -5.75 -7.92
C ILE A 85 -7.75 -5.34 -7.76
N ASN A 86 -7.97 -4.07 -7.49
CA ASN A 86 -9.28 -3.51 -7.21
C ASN A 86 -9.75 -2.59 -8.35
N SER A 87 -11.05 -2.44 -8.48
CA SER A 87 -11.65 -1.43 -9.33
C SER A 87 -11.38 -0.02 -8.79
N PHE A 88 -11.66 1.00 -9.59
CA PHE A 88 -11.58 2.40 -9.14
C PHE A 88 -12.57 2.75 -8.00
N THR A 89 -13.57 1.89 -7.74
CA THR A 89 -14.49 1.99 -6.60
C THR A 89 -14.04 1.22 -5.37
N GLY A 90 -12.83 0.59 -5.42
CA GLY A 90 -12.27 -0.18 -4.32
C GLY A 90 -12.77 -1.63 -4.20
N LYS A 91 -13.57 -2.12 -5.15
CA LYS A 91 -14.00 -3.52 -5.15
C LYS A 91 -12.88 -4.43 -5.67
N ASN A 92 -12.64 -5.54 -4.99
CA ASN A 92 -11.65 -6.54 -5.44
C ASN A 92 -12.12 -7.19 -6.73
N LEU A 93 -11.28 -7.16 -7.75
CA LEU A 93 -11.50 -7.79 -9.06
C LEU A 93 -10.63 -9.02 -9.25
N ILE A 94 -9.41 -9.02 -8.71
CA ILE A 94 -8.47 -10.14 -8.82
C ILE A 94 -7.79 -10.35 -7.48
N PHE A 95 -7.68 -11.60 -7.08
CA PHE A 95 -6.84 -12.05 -5.97
C PHE A 95 -5.91 -13.16 -6.46
N LEU A 96 -4.64 -13.06 -6.11
CA LEU A 96 -3.62 -14.09 -6.28
C LEU A 96 -2.92 -14.25 -4.93
N GLY A 97 -2.90 -15.45 -4.36
CA GLY A 97 -2.25 -15.62 -3.06
C GLY A 97 -2.44 -16.99 -2.47
N ALA A 98 -2.25 -17.09 -1.17
CA ALA A 98 -2.56 -18.29 -0.40
C ALA A 98 -3.85 -18.09 0.40
N ASP A 99 -4.67 -19.16 0.48
CA ASP A 99 -5.84 -19.21 1.36
C ASP A 99 -5.44 -19.48 2.81
N GLU A 100 -6.43 -19.54 3.70
CA GLU A 100 -6.22 -19.79 5.14
C GLU A 100 -5.58 -21.16 5.43
N ALA A 101 -5.68 -22.11 4.50
CA ALA A 101 -5.06 -23.44 4.59
C ALA A 101 -3.67 -23.50 3.93
N ASN A 102 -3.11 -22.36 3.55
CA ASN A 102 -1.84 -22.21 2.80
C ASN A 102 -1.84 -22.83 1.40
N ASN A 103 -3.00 -23.03 0.79
CA ASN A 103 -3.08 -23.46 -0.60
C ASN A 103 -3.10 -22.24 -1.53
N GLY A 104 -2.54 -22.41 -2.73
CA GLY A 104 -2.62 -21.36 -3.76
C GLY A 104 -4.08 -21.12 -4.16
N ALA A 105 -4.45 -19.85 -4.25
CA ALA A 105 -5.78 -19.41 -4.65
C ALA A 105 -5.71 -18.31 -5.69
N VAL A 106 -6.62 -18.38 -6.66
CA VAL A 106 -6.84 -17.32 -7.67
C VAL A 106 -8.32 -16.98 -7.67
N GLY A 107 -8.64 -15.74 -7.42
CA GLY A 107 -10.01 -15.23 -7.44
C GLY A 107 -10.19 -14.16 -8.53
N ILE A 108 -11.32 -14.20 -9.21
CA ILE A 108 -11.71 -13.21 -10.22
C ILE A 108 -13.18 -12.85 -10.00
N TRP A 109 -13.49 -11.56 -9.96
CA TRP A 109 -14.83 -11.02 -9.77
C TRP A 109 -15.12 -9.91 -10.77
N ASP A 110 -16.37 -9.77 -11.15
CA ASP A 110 -16.85 -8.63 -11.92
C ASP A 110 -17.08 -7.39 -11.02
N HIS A 111 -17.48 -6.29 -11.62
CA HIS A 111 -17.75 -5.04 -10.92
C HIS A 111 -18.98 -5.11 -9.97
N GLN A 112 -19.82 -6.13 -10.08
CA GLN A 112 -20.95 -6.40 -9.20
C GLN A 112 -20.54 -7.28 -8.01
N GLY A 113 -19.31 -7.84 -8.02
CA GLY A 113 -18.78 -8.74 -7.00
C GLY A 113 -19.16 -10.20 -7.23
N GLN A 114 -19.67 -10.54 -8.42
CA GLN A 114 -19.90 -11.93 -8.83
C GLN A 114 -18.63 -12.50 -9.43
N GLY A 115 -18.25 -13.70 -9.01
CA GLY A 115 -17.00 -14.28 -9.47
C GLY A 115 -16.76 -15.67 -8.95
N SER A 116 -15.54 -16.15 -9.14
CA SER A 116 -15.11 -17.48 -8.74
C SER A 116 -13.72 -17.45 -8.13
N VAL A 117 -13.48 -18.38 -7.20
CA VAL A 117 -12.17 -18.63 -6.60
C VAL A 117 -11.77 -20.05 -6.94
N LEU A 118 -10.61 -20.19 -7.61
CA LEU A 118 -9.95 -21.47 -7.82
C LEU A 118 -8.98 -21.71 -6.65
N LYS A 119 -9.10 -22.86 -6.03
CA LYS A 119 -8.21 -23.34 -4.97
C LYS A 119 -7.65 -24.71 -5.36
N LYS A 120 -6.42 -24.98 -4.96
CA LYS A 120 -5.79 -26.29 -5.15
C LYS A 120 -5.50 -26.95 -3.82
#